data_efabb30f2abae3c6343e49c523c5258f
#
_entry.id   efabb30f2abae3c6343e49c523c5258f
#
_cell.length_a   1.000
_cell.length_b   1.000
_cell.length_c   1.000
_cell.angle_alpha   90.00
_cell.angle_beta   90.00
_cell.angle_gamma   90.00
#
_symmetry.space_group_name_H-M   'P 1'
#
loop_
_entity.id
_entity.type
_entity.pdbx_description
1 polymer ?
#
loop_
_entity_poly.entity_id
_entity_poly.type
_entity_poly.pdbx_seq_one_letter_code
_entity_poly.pdbx_strand_id
1 'polypeptide(L)'
;MGKLNNYYLQSYGCNVYVETGTGHGGTLGKAYQHFKRCYSVDIDQELVINAMNAYPNAKVGLGYSNDVLEKWLSSGEFSQEDRILFFLDAHFPGADYRGAAYTVEGEYAVPLQKELELIKKYRPNGRDFIICDDARIYMLGPFECGNVPDLQVKGGLAFLKDLYPFQNISINFYEQGYIEIDNRMV
;
A
#
# COMPACT_ATOMS: atom_id res chain seq x y z
N MET A 1 7.92 2.14 -8.73
CA MET A 1 8.00 1.16 -7.63
C MET A 1 8.57 1.86 -6.41
N GLY A 2 7.74 2.00 -5.40
CA GLY A 2 8.13 2.61 -4.13
C GLY A 2 9.25 1.80 -3.46
N LYS A 3 10.21 2.47 -2.87
CA LYS A 3 11.38 1.76 -2.33
C LYS A 3 11.43 1.75 -0.82
N LEU A 4 10.61 2.53 -0.13
CA LEU A 4 10.67 2.70 1.33
C LEU A 4 12.11 2.87 1.86
N ASN A 5 13.00 3.50 1.06
CA ASN A 5 14.43 3.56 1.39
C ASN A 5 14.71 4.39 2.64
N ASN A 6 13.87 5.39 2.91
CA ASN A 6 14.00 6.29 4.04
C ASN A 6 13.11 5.92 5.22
N TYR A 7 12.46 4.76 5.17
CA TYR A 7 11.58 4.30 6.23
C TYR A 7 12.28 3.28 7.13
N TYR A 8 12.36 3.58 8.41
CA TYR A 8 12.79 2.64 9.44
C TYR A 8 11.57 1.83 9.90
N LEU A 9 11.26 0.74 9.20
CA LEU A 9 10.03 -0.03 9.38
C LEU A 9 9.79 -0.48 10.83
N GLN A 10 10.86 -0.73 11.59
CA GLN A 10 10.75 -1.12 13.02
C GLN A 10 10.29 0.03 13.92
N SER A 11 10.50 1.30 13.52
CA SER A 11 10.20 2.47 14.37
C SER A 11 8.70 2.70 14.55
N TYR A 12 7.89 2.12 13.67
CA TYR A 12 6.43 2.27 13.75
C TYR A 12 5.78 1.42 14.85
N GLY A 13 6.52 0.47 15.46
CA GLY A 13 6.00 -0.39 16.53
C GLY A 13 4.88 -1.32 16.06
N CYS A 14 4.81 -1.60 14.76
CA CYS A 14 3.90 -2.55 14.17
C CYS A 14 4.47 -3.98 14.25
N ASN A 15 3.59 -4.97 14.30
CA ASN A 15 3.97 -6.40 14.40
C ASN A 15 3.59 -7.22 13.17
N VAL A 16 2.83 -6.63 12.26
CA VAL A 16 2.41 -7.21 10.98
C VAL A 16 2.72 -6.23 9.85
N TYR A 17 3.15 -6.75 8.71
CA TYR A 17 3.33 -6.00 7.48
C TYR A 17 2.36 -6.52 6.41
N VAL A 18 1.69 -5.59 5.73
CA VAL A 18 0.79 -5.89 4.61
C VAL A 18 1.12 -4.92 3.48
N GLU A 19 1.40 -5.45 2.28
CA GLU A 19 1.58 -4.62 1.09
C GLU A 19 0.64 -5.02 -0.04
N THR A 20 0.27 -4.04 -0.86
CA THR A 20 -0.37 -4.23 -2.15
C THR A 20 0.59 -3.80 -3.26
N GLY A 21 0.66 -4.57 -4.35
CA GLY A 21 1.66 -4.37 -5.39
C GLY A 21 3.02 -4.97 -5.01
N THR A 22 3.13 -6.31 -4.99
CA THR A 22 4.39 -7.03 -4.67
C THR A 22 5.54 -6.63 -5.59
N GLY A 23 5.26 -6.45 -6.88
CA GLY A 23 6.26 -6.20 -7.88
C GLY A 23 7.40 -7.23 -7.82
N HIS A 24 8.64 -6.77 -7.91
CA HIS A 24 9.81 -7.64 -7.76
C HIS A 24 10.15 -8.03 -6.31
N GLY A 25 9.29 -7.71 -5.34
CA GLY A 25 9.46 -8.08 -3.93
C GLY A 25 10.51 -7.28 -3.18
N GLY A 26 10.90 -6.10 -3.67
CA GLY A 26 11.95 -5.29 -3.05
C GLY A 26 11.55 -4.74 -1.68
N THR A 27 10.32 -4.24 -1.53
CA THR A 27 9.73 -3.77 -0.28
C THR A 27 9.38 -4.91 0.64
N LEU A 28 8.78 -5.99 0.11
CA LEU A 28 8.53 -7.22 0.87
C LEU A 28 9.81 -7.77 1.49
N GLY A 29 10.92 -7.81 0.73
CA GLY A 29 12.20 -8.31 1.20
C GLY A 29 12.78 -7.50 2.36
N LYS A 30 12.58 -6.19 2.38
CA LYS A 30 12.95 -5.34 3.52
C LYS A 30 12.07 -5.64 4.73
N ALA A 31 10.74 -5.71 4.53
CA ALA A 31 9.81 -6.01 5.61
C ALA A 31 10.02 -7.41 6.20
N TYR A 32 10.30 -8.40 5.37
CA TYR A 32 10.52 -9.79 5.75
C TYR A 32 11.66 -9.97 6.77
N GLN A 33 12.64 -9.06 6.80
CA GLN A 33 13.73 -9.08 7.78
C GLN A 33 13.30 -8.59 9.18
N HIS A 34 12.18 -7.89 9.29
CA HIS A 34 11.75 -7.19 10.49
C HIS A 34 10.43 -7.68 11.07
N PHE A 35 9.55 -8.22 10.21
CA PHE A 35 8.21 -8.66 10.59
C PHE A 35 8.11 -10.19 10.53
N LYS A 36 7.55 -10.78 11.58
CA LYS A 36 7.26 -12.23 11.59
C LYS A 36 6.08 -12.62 10.71
N ARG A 37 5.18 -11.69 10.46
CA ARG A 37 3.99 -11.86 9.64
C ARG A 37 4.01 -10.83 8.53
N CYS A 38 4.23 -11.29 7.29
CA CYS A 38 4.23 -10.46 6.09
C CYS A 38 3.17 -10.99 5.12
N TYR A 39 2.41 -10.07 4.57
CA TYR A 39 1.39 -10.32 3.56
C TYR A 39 1.70 -9.43 2.36
N SER A 40 1.56 -9.97 1.15
CA SER A 40 1.77 -9.23 -0.08
C SER A 40 0.82 -9.73 -1.16
N VAL A 41 0.36 -8.87 -2.05
CA VAL A 41 -0.54 -9.25 -3.14
C VAL A 41 -0.11 -8.62 -4.46
N ASP A 42 -0.21 -9.40 -5.53
CA ASP A 42 -0.01 -8.92 -6.90
C ASP A 42 -0.98 -9.60 -7.87
N ILE A 43 -1.24 -8.97 -9.00
CA ILE A 43 -2.03 -9.55 -10.09
C ILE A 43 -1.20 -10.42 -11.03
N ASP A 44 0.11 -10.24 -11.05
CA ASP A 44 1.03 -10.98 -11.92
C ASP A 44 1.45 -12.29 -11.26
N GLN A 45 1.04 -13.40 -11.86
CA GLN A 45 1.32 -14.74 -11.35
C GLN A 45 2.83 -15.04 -11.23
N GLU A 46 3.66 -14.53 -12.15
CA GLU A 46 5.11 -14.77 -12.09
C GLU A 46 5.74 -14.02 -10.93
N LEU A 47 5.31 -12.77 -10.66
CA LEU A 47 5.77 -12.01 -9.51
C LEU A 47 5.38 -12.67 -8.19
N VAL A 48 4.14 -13.16 -8.10
CA VAL A 48 3.64 -13.90 -6.93
C VAL A 48 4.49 -15.16 -6.68
N ILE A 49 4.73 -15.98 -7.73
CA ILE A 49 5.55 -17.18 -7.60
C ILE A 49 6.98 -16.83 -7.16
N ASN A 50 7.58 -15.82 -7.76
CA ASN A 50 8.93 -15.37 -7.40
C ASN A 50 9.00 -14.91 -5.94
N ALA A 51 8.01 -14.15 -5.46
CA ALA A 51 7.93 -13.70 -4.08
C ALA A 51 7.73 -14.87 -3.09
N MET A 52 6.85 -15.82 -3.41
CA MET A 52 6.66 -17.03 -2.59
C MET A 52 7.94 -17.85 -2.46
N ASN A 53 8.71 -17.99 -3.54
CA ASN A 53 9.99 -18.70 -3.51
C ASN A 53 11.06 -17.94 -2.70
N ALA A 54 11.12 -16.63 -2.82
CA ALA A 54 12.10 -15.79 -2.13
C ALA A 54 11.78 -15.61 -0.63
N TYR A 55 10.48 -15.58 -0.27
CA TYR A 55 9.99 -15.26 1.08
C TYR A 55 8.98 -16.30 1.57
N PRO A 56 9.41 -17.55 1.85
CA PRO A 56 8.52 -18.69 2.07
C PRO A 56 7.60 -18.57 3.31
N ASN A 57 7.93 -17.68 4.26
CA ASN A 57 7.08 -17.41 5.43
C ASN A 57 6.15 -16.20 5.22
N ALA A 58 6.21 -15.52 4.08
CA ALA A 58 5.24 -14.49 3.72
C ALA A 58 4.00 -15.15 3.08
N LYS A 59 2.83 -14.58 3.36
CA LYS A 59 1.60 -14.97 2.69
C LYS A 59 1.41 -14.09 1.45
N VAL A 60 1.70 -14.63 0.28
CA VAL A 60 1.57 -13.89 -0.99
C VAL A 60 0.29 -14.33 -1.71
N GLY A 61 -0.58 -13.36 -2.02
CA GLY A 61 -1.84 -13.56 -2.74
C GLY A 61 -1.73 -13.22 -4.22
N LEU A 62 -2.45 -13.98 -5.05
CA LEU A 62 -2.64 -13.67 -6.47
C LEU A 62 -4.04 -13.09 -6.69
N GLY A 63 -4.13 -11.90 -7.25
CA GLY A 63 -5.38 -11.24 -7.59
C GLY A 63 -5.33 -9.73 -7.46
N TYR A 64 -6.47 -9.09 -7.69
CA TYR A 64 -6.61 -7.65 -7.44
C TYR A 64 -6.45 -7.35 -5.95
N SER A 65 -5.76 -6.26 -5.66
CA SER A 65 -5.44 -5.87 -4.28
C SER A 65 -6.67 -5.69 -3.41
N ASN A 66 -7.72 -5.05 -3.93
CA ASN A 66 -8.99 -4.86 -3.22
C ASN A 66 -9.60 -6.18 -2.77
N ASP A 67 -9.69 -7.17 -3.66
CA ASP A 67 -10.34 -8.45 -3.40
C ASP A 67 -9.54 -9.29 -2.38
N VAL A 68 -8.23 -9.34 -2.56
CA VAL A 68 -7.35 -10.11 -1.68
C VAL A 68 -7.24 -9.47 -0.31
N LEU A 69 -7.13 -8.15 -0.24
CA LEU A 69 -7.09 -7.39 1.01
C LEU A 69 -8.41 -7.56 1.79
N GLU A 70 -9.57 -7.45 1.13
CA GLU A 70 -10.87 -7.69 1.78
C GLU A 70 -10.96 -9.10 2.35
N LYS A 71 -10.52 -10.11 1.59
CA LYS A 71 -10.48 -11.50 2.05
C LYS A 71 -9.64 -11.65 3.32
N TRP A 72 -8.45 -11.06 3.39
CA TRP A 72 -7.61 -11.14 4.58
C TRP A 72 -8.21 -10.39 5.77
N LEU A 73 -8.70 -9.18 5.55
CA LEU A 73 -9.30 -8.36 6.60
C LEU A 73 -10.57 -8.99 7.18
N SER A 74 -11.38 -9.67 6.36
CA SER A 74 -12.65 -10.29 6.78
C SER A 74 -12.50 -11.70 7.38
N SER A 75 -11.38 -12.39 7.12
CA SER A 75 -11.20 -13.80 7.48
C SER A 75 -10.77 -14.05 8.94
N GLY A 76 -10.48 -12.99 9.70
CA GLY A 76 -9.90 -13.11 11.04
C GLY A 76 -8.37 -13.35 11.04
N GLU A 77 -7.71 -13.17 9.90
CA GLU A 77 -6.23 -13.21 9.80
C GLU A 77 -5.56 -12.21 10.74
N PHE A 78 -6.19 -11.07 10.96
CA PHE A 78 -5.69 -10.00 11.82
C PHE A 78 -6.58 -9.86 13.05
N SER A 79 -5.96 -9.90 14.23
CA SER A 79 -6.64 -9.59 15.49
C SER A 79 -6.78 -8.07 15.68
N GLN A 80 -7.67 -7.65 16.59
CA GLN A 80 -7.78 -6.22 16.95
C GLN A 80 -6.54 -5.71 17.70
N GLU A 81 -5.75 -6.60 18.29
CA GLU A 81 -4.49 -6.27 18.98
C GLU A 81 -3.30 -6.12 18.02
N ASP A 82 -3.43 -6.62 16.79
CA ASP A 82 -2.39 -6.42 15.78
C ASP A 82 -2.25 -4.93 15.45
N ARG A 83 -1.01 -4.50 15.32
CA ARG A 83 -0.63 -3.20 14.76
C ARG A 83 0.00 -3.45 13.40
N ILE A 84 -0.68 -3.01 12.38
CA ILE A 84 -0.29 -3.31 11.00
C ILE A 84 0.39 -2.11 10.38
N LEU A 85 1.52 -2.35 9.74
CA LEU A 85 2.10 -1.45 8.77
C LEU A 85 1.57 -1.83 7.39
N PHE A 86 0.68 -1.01 6.84
CA PHE A 86 0.22 -1.14 5.46
C PHE A 86 1.13 -0.34 4.53
N PHE A 87 1.54 -0.94 3.43
CA PHE A 87 2.17 -0.27 2.30
C PHE A 87 1.33 -0.51 1.05
N LEU A 88 0.68 0.54 0.56
CA LEU A 88 -0.27 0.48 -0.53
C LEU A 88 0.38 1.04 -1.80
N ASP A 89 0.80 0.14 -2.71
CA ASP A 89 1.56 0.43 -3.93
C ASP A 89 0.95 -0.27 -5.16
N ALA A 90 -0.34 -0.68 -5.08
CA ALA A 90 -1.04 -1.30 -6.19
C ALA A 90 -1.73 -0.25 -7.04
N HIS A 91 -1.06 0.23 -8.08
CA HIS A 91 -1.65 1.17 -9.05
C HIS A 91 -1.08 0.95 -10.45
N PHE A 92 -1.91 1.20 -11.49
CA PHE A 92 -1.45 1.08 -12.87
C PHE A 92 -0.84 2.35 -13.45
N PRO A 93 -1.38 3.56 -13.17
CA PRO A 93 -0.71 4.76 -13.63
C PRO A 93 0.70 4.86 -13.08
N GLY A 94 1.68 4.99 -13.96
CA GLY A 94 3.10 5.03 -13.60
C GLY A 94 3.74 3.67 -13.30
N ALA A 95 3.00 2.57 -13.35
CA ALA A 95 3.58 1.24 -13.25
C ALA A 95 4.52 0.98 -14.43
N ASP A 96 5.77 0.61 -14.12
CA ASP A 96 6.83 0.43 -15.11
C ASP A 96 7.16 -1.04 -15.39
N TYR A 97 6.34 -1.97 -14.86
CA TYR A 97 6.60 -3.38 -14.96
C TYR A 97 6.37 -3.90 -16.38
N ARG A 98 7.44 -4.39 -17.04
CA ARG A 98 7.48 -4.99 -18.37
C ARG A 98 6.93 -4.12 -19.52
N GLY A 99 6.74 -2.81 -19.33
CA GLY A 99 6.09 -1.96 -20.33
C GLY A 99 4.66 -2.40 -20.67
N ALA A 100 4.04 -3.22 -19.83
CA ALA A 100 2.68 -3.68 -20.03
C ALA A 100 1.71 -2.53 -19.73
N ALA A 101 0.99 -2.10 -20.75
CA ALA A 101 -0.22 -1.32 -20.57
C ALA A 101 -1.28 -2.28 -20.02
N TYR A 102 -1.45 -2.31 -18.71
CA TYR A 102 -2.59 -2.99 -18.12
C TYR A 102 -3.85 -2.25 -18.55
N THR A 103 -4.76 -2.94 -19.24
CA THR A 103 -6.04 -2.40 -19.70
C THR A 103 -7.11 -2.49 -18.61
N VAL A 104 -6.74 -2.20 -17.36
CA VAL A 104 -7.66 -2.24 -16.22
C VAL A 104 -8.17 -0.83 -15.98
N GLU A 105 -9.46 -0.70 -15.77
CA GLU A 105 -10.15 0.57 -15.54
C GLU A 105 -10.81 0.62 -14.16
N GLY A 106 -11.20 1.83 -13.75
CA GLY A 106 -11.97 2.05 -12.53
C GLY A 106 -11.17 1.80 -11.25
N GLU A 107 -11.83 1.26 -10.24
CA GLU A 107 -11.27 1.03 -8.90
C GLU A 107 -10.13 0.01 -8.85
N TYR A 108 -10.00 -0.83 -9.87
CA TYR A 108 -8.88 -1.77 -9.98
C TYR A 108 -7.62 -1.14 -10.58
N ALA A 109 -7.76 -0.06 -11.35
CA ALA A 109 -6.63 0.68 -11.91
C ALA A 109 -5.96 1.58 -10.86
N VAL A 110 -6.77 2.15 -9.95
CA VAL A 110 -6.31 3.03 -8.87
C VAL A 110 -7.01 2.63 -7.57
N PRO A 111 -6.60 1.51 -6.95
CA PRO A 111 -7.36 0.88 -5.87
C PRO A 111 -7.29 1.60 -4.53
N LEU A 112 -6.42 2.60 -4.35
CA LEU A 112 -6.10 3.21 -3.06
C LEU A 112 -7.33 3.63 -2.24
N GLN A 113 -8.31 4.30 -2.85
CA GLN A 113 -9.53 4.69 -2.13
C GLN A 113 -10.24 3.47 -1.55
N LYS A 114 -10.44 2.43 -2.37
CA LYS A 114 -11.12 1.20 -1.96
C LYS A 114 -10.33 0.44 -0.89
N GLU A 115 -9.01 0.36 -1.03
CA GLU A 115 -8.13 -0.27 -0.04
C GLU A 115 -8.27 0.42 1.33
N LEU A 116 -8.25 1.75 1.36
CA LEU A 116 -8.42 2.53 2.59
C LEU A 116 -9.82 2.40 3.19
N GLU A 117 -10.87 2.35 2.36
CA GLU A 117 -12.24 2.05 2.80
C GLU A 117 -12.34 0.68 3.47
N LEU A 118 -11.70 -0.34 2.90
CA LEU A 118 -11.66 -1.69 3.46
C LEU A 118 -10.91 -1.73 4.79
N ILE A 119 -9.73 -1.10 4.87
CA ILE A 119 -8.98 -1.00 6.12
C ILE A 119 -9.85 -0.32 7.19
N LYS A 120 -10.47 0.81 6.86
CA LYS A 120 -11.35 1.53 7.81
C LYS A 120 -12.57 0.70 8.22
N LYS A 121 -13.18 -0.04 7.31
CA LYS A 121 -14.34 -0.90 7.56
C LYS A 121 -14.03 -2.03 8.54
N TYR A 122 -12.92 -2.73 8.34
CA TYR A 122 -12.59 -3.93 9.12
C TYR A 122 -11.71 -3.65 10.33
N ARG A 123 -11.04 -2.49 10.36
CA ARG A 123 -10.15 -2.05 11.43
C ARG A 123 -10.44 -0.61 11.88
N PRO A 124 -11.70 -0.31 12.27
CA PRO A 124 -12.11 1.07 12.59
C PRO A 124 -11.33 1.69 13.76
N ASN A 125 -10.83 0.83 14.68
CA ASN A 125 -10.03 1.20 15.85
C ASN A 125 -8.61 0.62 15.79
N GLY A 126 -8.16 0.18 14.62
CA GLY A 126 -6.82 -0.36 14.42
C GLY A 126 -5.76 0.69 14.69
N ARG A 127 -4.72 0.31 15.46
CA ARG A 127 -3.54 1.14 15.72
C ARG A 127 -2.50 0.94 14.62
N ASP A 128 -2.93 1.20 13.39
CA ASP A 128 -2.19 0.90 12.19
C ASP A 128 -1.44 2.14 11.69
N PHE A 129 -0.35 1.91 10.97
CA PHE A 129 0.33 2.93 10.19
C PHE A 129 0.21 2.59 8.71
N ILE A 130 -0.24 3.52 7.90
CA ILE A 130 -0.47 3.29 6.47
C ILE A 130 0.44 4.22 5.68
N ILE A 131 1.16 3.68 4.73
CA ILE A 131 1.98 4.40 3.74
C ILE A 131 1.39 4.09 2.37
N CYS A 132 0.94 5.11 1.66
CA CYS A 132 0.47 4.97 0.29
C CYS A 132 1.52 5.55 -0.64
N ASP A 133 1.93 4.78 -1.64
CA ASP A 133 2.95 5.18 -2.61
C ASP A 133 2.39 6.11 -3.69
N ASP A 134 3.32 6.77 -4.39
CA ASP A 134 3.10 7.61 -5.57
C ASP A 134 2.04 8.71 -5.38
N ALA A 135 2.21 9.52 -4.31
CA ALA A 135 1.31 10.65 -4.01
C ALA A 135 1.15 11.62 -5.19
N ARG A 136 2.16 11.69 -6.08
CA ARG A 136 2.15 12.58 -7.27
C ARG A 136 1.09 12.22 -8.31
N ILE A 137 0.50 11.01 -8.30
CA ILE A 137 -0.64 10.69 -9.17
C ILE A 137 -1.98 11.21 -8.62
N TYR A 138 -2.01 11.64 -7.36
CA TYR A 138 -3.21 12.17 -6.69
C TYR A 138 -3.16 13.69 -6.49
N MET A 139 -1.98 14.29 -6.47
CA MET A 139 -1.81 15.70 -6.23
C MET A 139 -0.55 16.26 -6.90
N LEU A 140 -0.52 17.56 -7.13
CA LEU A 140 0.70 18.27 -7.51
C LEU A 140 1.46 18.68 -6.24
N GLY A 141 2.79 18.61 -6.29
CA GLY A 141 3.65 18.96 -5.14
C GLY A 141 5.11 19.10 -5.53
N PRO A 142 5.96 19.45 -4.57
CA PRO A 142 7.41 19.56 -4.77
C PRO A 142 8.09 18.18 -4.67
N PHE A 143 7.57 17.19 -5.41
CA PHE A 143 8.13 15.83 -5.41
C PHE A 143 9.52 15.79 -6.06
N GLU A 144 10.44 15.05 -5.47
CA GLU A 144 11.82 14.92 -6.00
C GLU A 144 11.84 14.30 -7.41
N CYS A 145 10.96 13.31 -7.67
CA CYS A 145 10.80 12.70 -9.00
C CYS A 145 9.96 13.56 -9.97
N GLY A 146 9.52 14.75 -9.54
CA GLY A 146 8.66 15.62 -10.32
C GLY A 146 7.19 15.20 -10.37
N ASN A 147 6.36 16.10 -10.88
CA ASN A 147 4.93 15.87 -11.05
C ASN A 147 4.63 15.09 -12.34
N VAL A 148 3.50 14.42 -12.36
CA VAL A 148 2.97 13.63 -13.50
C VAL A 148 1.55 14.10 -13.85
N PRO A 149 1.37 15.35 -14.37
CA PRO A 149 0.05 15.94 -14.56
C PRO A 149 -0.87 15.12 -15.47
N ASP A 150 -0.32 14.41 -16.45
CA ASP A 150 -1.08 13.57 -17.39
C ASP A 150 -1.60 12.26 -16.76
N LEU A 151 -1.08 11.89 -15.57
CA LEU A 151 -1.49 10.71 -14.82
C LEU A 151 -2.36 11.04 -13.60
N GLN A 152 -2.78 12.30 -13.43
CA GLN A 152 -3.53 12.72 -12.25
C GLN A 152 -4.87 12.00 -12.13
N VAL A 153 -5.09 11.39 -10.97
CA VAL A 153 -6.36 10.74 -10.62
C VAL A 153 -7.44 11.80 -10.44
N LYS A 154 -8.57 11.62 -11.10
CA LYS A 154 -9.71 12.53 -10.97
C LYS A 154 -10.23 12.54 -9.53
N GLY A 155 -10.35 13.73 -8.95
CA GLY A 155 -10.78 13.91 -7.56
C GLY A 155 -9.63 13.89 -6.55
N GLY A 156 -8.44 13.43 -6.95
CA GLY A 156 -7.24 13.44 -6.11
C GLY A 156 -7.46 12.76 -4.76
N LEU A 157 -7.04 13.42 -3.69
CA LEU A 157 -7.13 12.92 -2.31
C LEU A 157 -8.40 13.35 -1.57
N ALA A 158 -9.43 13.88 -2.25
CA ALA A 158 -10.62 14.42 -1.59
C ALA A 158 -11.34 13.40 -0.69
N PHE A 159 -11.25 12.10 -1.02
CA PHE A 159 -11.87 11.01 -0.25
C PHE A 159 -11.22 10.79 1.13
N LEU A 160 -9.97 11.18 1.32
CA LEU A 160 -9.25 10.94 2.59
C LEU A 160 -9.93 11.60 3.78
N LYS A 161 -10.49 12.81 3.61
CA LYS A 161 -11.16 13.57 4.67
C LYS A 161 -12.38 12.84 5.26
N ASP A 162 -13.01 11.98 4.46
CA ASP A 162 -14.19 11.23 4.86
C ASP A 162 -13.82 9.91 5.57
N LEU A 163 -12.57 9.47 5.41
CA LEU A 163 -12.05 8.22 6.00
C LEU A 163 -11.23 8.45 7.27
N TYR A 164 -10.39 9.49 7.29
CA TYR A 164 -9.42 9.71 8.37
C TYR A 164 -9.43 11.16 8.85
N PRO A 165 -9.23 11.40 10.17
CA PRO A 165 -9.02 12.74 10.70
C PRO A 165 -7.80 13.40 10.07
N PHE A 166 -7.92 14.67 9.71
CA PHE A 166 -6.86 15.41 9.00
C PHE A 166 -5.51 15.41 9.76
N GLN A 167 -5.54 15.48 11.09
CA GLN A 167 -4.33 15.48 11.91
C GLN A 167 -3.53 14.16 11.84
N ASN A 168 -4.15 13.09 11.36
CA ASN A 168 -3.50 11.79 11.20
C ASN A 168 -2.82 11.65 9.83
N ILE A 169 -3.01 12.61 8.92
CA ILE A 169 -2.54 12.53 7.53
C ILE A 169 -1.35 13.48 7.34
N SER A 170 -0.28 12.97 6.77
CA SER A 170 0.87 13.75 6.30
C SER A 170 1.26 13.37 4.88
N ILE A 171 1.88 14.32 4.17
CA ILE A 171 2.44 14.09 2.84
C ILE A 171 3.96 14.21 2.94
N ASN A 172 4.64 13.15 2.55
CA ASN A 172 6.08 13.13 2.40
C ASN A 172 6.41 13.31 0.92
N PHE A 173 7.18 14.35 0.57
CA PHE A 173 7.50 14.69 -0.82
C PHE A 173 8.77 14.03 -1.36
N TYR A 174 9.38 13.14 -0.59
CA TYR A 174 10.55 12.38 -0.99
C TYR A 174 10.21 11.42 -2.16
N GLU A 175 11.13 11.24 -3.11
CA GLU A 175 10.93 10.43 -4.33
C GLU A 175 9.66 10.83 -5.10
N GLN A 176 8.73 9.89 -5.35
CA GLN A 176 7.43 10.12 -5.98
C GLN A 176 6.33 10.58 -4.99
N GLY A 177 6.71 10.71 -3.74
CA GLY A 177 5.83 11.13 -2.65
C GLY A 177 5.02 9.99 -2.03
N TYR A 178 4.81 10.15 -0.72
CA TYR A 178 4.04 9.20 0.06
C TYR A 178 2.93 9.90 0.84
N ILE A 179 1.77 9.27 0.95
CA ILE A 179 0.71 9.67 1.86
C ILE A 179 0.84 8.80 3.09
N GLU A 180 1.04 9.40 4.24
CA GLU A 180 1.18 8.69 5.51
C GLU A 180 -0.06 8.93 6.38
N ILE A 181 -0.64 7.86 6.94
CA ILE A 181 -1.79 7.92 7.82
C ILE A 181 -1.43 7.21 9.13
N ASP A 182 -1.36 7.96 10.21
CA ASP A 182 -1.00 7.45 11.54
C ASP A 182 -2.22 7.32 12.46
N ASN A 183 -2.71 6.11 12.62
CA ASN A 183 -3.83 5.78 13.51
C ASN A 183 -3.38 5.21 14.87
N ARG A 184 -2.07 5.23 15.18
CA ARG A 184 -1.55 4.62 16.42
C ARG A 184 -1.85 5.44 17.67
N MET A 185 -2.18 6.70 17.49
CA MET A 185 -2.41 7.68 18.58
C MET A 185 -3.89 7.92 18.91
N VAL A 186 -4.78 7.06 18.42
CA VAL A 186 -6.22 7.16 18.70
C VAL A 186 -6.60 6.36 19.94
#